data_2d8d90639b2984ac53f1e64cf7c2b7da
#
_entry.id   2d8d90639b2984ac53f1e64cf7c2b7da
#
_cell.length_a   1.000
_cell.length_b   1.000
_cell.length_c   1.000
_cell.angle_alpha   90.00
_cell.angle_beta   90.00
_cell.angle_gamma   90.00
#
_symmetry.space_group_name_H-M   'P 1'
#
loop_
_entity.id
_entity.type
_entity.pdbx_description
1 polymer ?
#
loop_
_entity_poly.entity_id
_entity_poly.type
_entity_poly.pdbx_seq_one_letter_code
_entity_poly.pdbx_strand_id
1 'polypeptide(L)'
;MLPFFAAAQAPNFTISGKIGNLNKPAKIYLDYSDNNSGGTDSTVLVDGKFSFSGNNPGFSAARITLDHTGEGKQASIYKGGDNIYFYFTNEHLSIVSDDSLINAKVTGSKVYDENAAYNKVIGGSIMEIDKIANGRFNSGTPEQRKDTAFIKAIDKWFRNKMVDRTQKQIQFAKDHPDSFFAVVALTESAGSKLNVAQVEPVFNAIDEKWRMTGLGKQFAQRIKAAKTIVVGDNAPIIALNDANGKSVSLADLKGKIVLIDFWASWCEPCRAEGPNLKEQYKLYKDKGFEILSVSLDTDKKSWLKAIDDDGLTWLQVSDLKGYRSETVQSYGIGGVPTFFLVDRNGKIIANSNLQGVALNQKLAELFKD
;
A
#
# COMPACT_ATOMS: atom_id res chain seq x y z
N MET A 1 29.02 36.33 -17.44
CA MET A 1 28.04 35.29 -17.12
C MET A 1 27.24 35.77 -15.92
N LEU A 2 25.99 36.15 -16.13
CA LEU A 2 25.08 36.50 -15.03
C LEU A 2 24.53 35.18 -14.44
N PRO A 3 24.48 34.99 -13.11
CA PRO A 3 23.91 33.84 -12.53
C PRO A 3 22.38 33.87 -12.76
N PHE A 4 21.86 32.85 -13.44
CA PHE A 4 20.42 32.57 -13.46
C PHE A 4 19.99 32.16 -12.04
N PHE A 5 19.42 33.09 -11.29
CA PHE A 5 18.63 32.75 -10.11
C PHE A 5 17.33 32.09 -10.63
N ALA A 6 17.24 30.79 -10.56
CA ALA A 6 15.96 30.14 -10.67
C ALA A 6 15.08 30.67 -9.53
N ALA A 7 14.10 31.48 -9.84
CA ALA A 7 13.10 31.91 -8.87
C ALA A 7 12.39 30.62 -8.36
N ALA A 8 12.50 30.36 -7.06
CA ALA A 8 11.77 29.27 -6.45
C ALA A 8 10.27 29.51 -6.70
N GLN A 9 9.61 28.53 -7.32
CA GLN A 9 8.18 28.62 -7.61
C GLN A 9 7.42 28.77 -6.29
N ALA A 10 6.51 29.74 -6.20
CA ALA A 10 5.69 29.93 -5.01
C ALA A 10 4.91 28.65 -4.69
N PRO A 11 4.75 28.31 -3.40
CA PRO A 11 3.97 27.15 -3.00
C PRO A 11 2.54 27.22 -3.58
N ASN A 12 2.05 26.11 -4.10
CA ASN A 12 0.71 26.02 -4.66
C ASN A 12 -0.31 25.35 -3.74
N PHE A 13 0.14 24.84 -2.57
CA PHE A 13 -0.75 24.37 -1.52
C PHE A 13 -0.31 24.84 -0.14
N THR A 14 -1.27 24.89 0.78
CA THR A 14 -1.03 25.05 2.21
C THR A 14 -1.96 24.15 2.99
N ILE A 15 -1.42 23.41 3.95
CA ILE A 15 -2.17 22.63 4.92
C ILE A 15 -1.82 23.19 6.30
N SER A 16 -2.75 23.87 6.93
CA SER A 16 -2.55 24.50 8.23
C SER A 16 -3.62 24.07 9.22
N GLY A 17 -3.38 24.25 10.50
CA GLY A 17 -4.39 23.89 11.47
C GLY A 17 -4.03 24.17 12.90
N LYS A 18 -4.96 23.72 13.78
CA LYS A 18 -4.80 23.79 15.22
C LYS A 18 -5.37 22.52 15.86
N ILE A 19 -4.59 21.84 16.70
CA ILE A 19 -5.01 20.68 17.46
C ILE A 19 -4.81 20.97 18.95
N GLY A 20 -5.90 21.24 19.64
CA GLY A 20 -5.89 21.64 21.04
C GLY A 20 -4.90 22.76 21.33
N ASN A 21 -4.15 22.58 22.41
CA ASN A 21 -3.04 23.45 22.80
C ASN A 21 -1.73 22.66 22.91
N LEU A 22 -1.55 21.66 22.01
CA LEU A 22 -0.38 20.80 22.02
C LEU A 22 0.91 21.60 21.78
N ASN A 23 1.95 21.24 22.51
CA ASN A 23 3.28 21.82 22.42
C ASN A 23 4.33 20.69 22.39
N LYS A 24 5.60 21.01 22.25
CA LYS A 24 6.68 20.03 22.36
C LYS A 24 6.46 19.11 23.58
N PRO A 25 6.57 17.75 23.47
CA PRO A 25 7.22 17.03 22.38
C PRO A 25 6.32 16.70 21.17
N ALA A 26 5.05 17.12 21.17
CA ALA A 26 4.13 16.79 20.09
C ALA A 26 4.63 17.29 18.72
N LYS A 27 4.62 16.40 17.75
CA LYS A 27 5.11 16.66 16.39
C LYS A 27 4.12 16.11 15.36
N ILE A 28 3.92 16.87 14.28
CA ILE A 28 3.04 16.49 13.19
C ILE A 28 3.84 16.25 11.91
N TYR A 29 3.46 15.25 11.15
CA TYR A 29 4.11 14.83 9.92
C TYR A 29 3.11 14.83 8.77
N LEU A 30 3.52 15.28 7.60
CA LEU A 30 2.80 15.20 6.34
C LEU A 30 3.58 14.29 5.38
N ASP A 31 2.94 13.27 4.86
CA ASP A 31 3.39 12.49 3.70
C ASP A 31 2.37 12.65 2.59
N TYR A 32 2.80 12.95 1.36
CA TYR A 32 1.90 13.04 0.22
C TYR A 32 2.55 12.55 -1.07
N SER A 33 1.73 12.03 -1.99
CA SER A 33 2.21 11.55 -3.30
C SER A 33 1.07 11.48 -4.32
N ASP A 34 1.40 11.80 -5.58
CA ASP A 34 0.54 11.57 -6.76
C ASP A 34 0.90 10.27 -7.51
N ASN A 35 1.70 9.38 -6.90
CA ASN A 35 2.34 8.17 -7.45
C ASN A 35 3.50 8.41 -8.42
N ASN A 36 3.80 9.64 -8.83
CA ASN A 36 4.99 9.99 -9.61
C ASN A 36 5.97 10.81 -8.77
N SER A 37 5.43 11.74 -8.00
CA SER A 37 6.19 12.64 -7.12
C SER A 37 5.49 12.75 -5.77
N GLY A 38 6.18 13.30 -4.81
CA GLY A 38 5.62 13.50 -3.48
C GLY A 38 6.62 14.14 -2.54
N GLY A 39 6.18 14.36 -1.31
CA GLY A 39 6.98 14.96 -0.27
C GLY A 39 6.68 14.40 1.11
N THR A 40 7.62 14.62 1.99
CA THR A 40 7.50 14.39 3.42
C THR A 40 7.95 15.65 4.13
N ASP A 41 7.15 16.13 5.07
CA ASP A 41 7.47 17.28 5.90
C ASP A 41 7.08 17.01 7.36
N SER A 42 7.58 17.81 8.29
CA SER A 42 7.23 17.69 9.69
C SER A 42 7.49 18.99 10.45
N THR A 43 6.64 19.28 11.41
CA THR A 43 6.80 20.43 12.31
C THR A 43 6.39 20.09 13.74
N VAL A 44 6.98 20.79 14.70
CA VAL A 44 6.56 20.75 16.11
C VAL A 44 5.37 21.67 16.28
N LEU A 45 4.38 21.26 17.07
CA LEU A 45 3.23 22.11 17.37
C LEU A 45 3.62 23.19 18.39
N VAL A 46 3.06 24.39 18.17
CA VAL A 46 3.17 25.52 19.10
C VAL A 46 1.74 26.03 19.37
N ASP A 47 1.27 25.90 20.61
CA ASP A 47 -0.11 26.17 21.01
C ASP A 47 -1.13 25.47 20.07
N GLY A 48 -0.80 24.21 19.73
CA GLY A 48 -1.55 23.36 18.83
C GLY A 48 -1.43 23.72 17.35
N LYS A 49 -0.78 24.80 16.98
CA LYS A 49 -0.71 25.30 15.59
C LYS A 49 0.38 24.60 14.79
N PHE A 50 0.09 24.38 13.51
CA PHE A 50 1.03 23.86 12.51
C PHE A 50 0.72 24.43 11.12
N SER A 51 1.69 24.36 10.21
CA SER A 51 1.50 24.69 8.80
C SER A 51 2.53 23.96 7.94
N PHE A 52 2.06 23.43 6.81
CA PHE A 52 2.85 22.89 5.72
C PHE A 52 2.55 23.66 4.45
N SER A 53 3.54 23.86 3.60
CA SER A 53 3.36 24.44 2.28
C SER A 53 4.34 23.81 1.28
N GLY A 54 3.94 23.72 0.03
CA GLY A 54 4.78 23.11 -0.99
C GLY A 54 4.16 23.18 -2.37
N ASN A 55 4.75 22.43 -3.29
CA ASN A 55 4.26 22.31 -4.65
C ASN A 55 3.70 20.91 -4.88
N ASN A 56 2.42 20.84 -5.23
CA ASN A 56 1.72 19.62 -5.59
C ASN A 56 1.36 19.68 -7.09
N PRO A 57 1.81 18.72 -7.91
CA PRO A 57 1.59 18.75 -9.36
C PRO A 57 0.15 18.42 -9.75
N GLY A 58 -0.66 17.85 -8.84
CA GLY A 58 -2.01 17.42 -9.16
C GLY A 58 -2.74 16.77 -7.98
N PHE A 59 -3.52 15.74 -8.26
CA PHE A 59 -4.21 14.97 -7.22
C PHE A 59 -3.21 14.08 -6.46
N SER A 60 -3.02 14.36 -5.19
CA SER A 60 -2.15 13.57 -4.30
C SER A 60 -2.94 12.95 -3.16
N ALA A 61 -2.61 11.70 -2.86
CA ALA A 61 -2.97 11.11 -1.58
C ALA A 61 -2.07 11.69 -0.49
N ALA A 62 -2.64 12.02 0.65
CA ALA A 62 -1.93 12.54 1.81
C ALA A 62 -2.23 11.72 3.06
N ARG A 63 -1.24 11.61 3.92
CA ARG A 63 -1.38 11.16 5.31
C ARG A 63 -0.80 12.21 6.22
N ILE A 64 -1.58 12.63 7.21
CA ILE A 64 -1.07 13.40 8.34
C ILE A 64 -1.03 12.49 9.56
N THR A 65 0.10 12.47 10.25
CA THR A 65 0.34 11.71 11.47
C THR A 65 0.68 12.66 12.59
N LEU A 66 -0.04 12.58 13.71
CA LEU A 66 0.27 13.30 14.95
C LEU A 66 0.97 12.35 15.93
N ASP A 67 2.17 12.72 16.29
CA ASP A 67 2.95 12.08 17.35
C ASP A 67 2.83 12.95 18.62
N HIS A 68 2.07 12.45 19.58
CA HIS A 68 1.82 13.16 20.84
C HIS A 68 3.04 13.11 21.79
N THR A 69 3.91 12.12 21.66
CA THR A 69 4.93 11.76 22.67
C THR A 69 6.35 12.07 22.24
N GLY A 70 6.59 12.37 20.96
CA GLY A 70 7.91 12.60 20.40
C GLY A 70 8.73 11.32 20.13
N GLU A 71 8.07 10.15 20.13
CA GLU A 71 8.71 8.86 19.81
C GLU A 71 9.00 8.71 18.31
N GLY A 72 8.43 9.56 17.48
CA GLY A 72 8.62 9.59 16.04
C GLY A 72 7.46 9.00 15.24
N LYS A 73 7.39 9.40 13.96
CA LYS A 73 6.31 9.05 13.04
C LYS A 73 6.01 7.55 12.99
N GLN A 74 7.06 6.74 12.89
CA GLN A 74 6.91 5.29 12.72
C GLN A 74 6.32 4.62 13.97
N ALA A 75 6.80 5.02 15.15
CA ALA A 75 6.26 4.53 16.41
C ALA A 75 4.78 4.88 16.56
N SER A 76 4.41 6.11 16.21
CA SER A 76 3.02 6.58 16.23
C SER A 76 2.11 5.77 15.29
N ILE A 77 2.57 5.43 14.09
CA ILE A 77 1.81 4.63 13.13
C ILE A 77 1.60 3.20 13.67
N TYR A 78 2.65 2.53 14.15
CA TYR A 78 2.55 1.15 14.63
C TYR A 78 1.71 1.00 15.92
N LYS A 79 1.60 2.03 16.73
CA LYS A 79 0.78 2.00 17.95
C LYS A 79 -0.70 2.32 17.69
N GLY A 80 -1.16 2.27 16.45
CA GLY A 80 -2.52 2.65 16.09
C GLY A 80 -2.73 4.17 16.13
N GLY A 81 -1.71 4.92 15.73
CA GLY A 81 -1.56 6.33 15.95
C GLY A 81 -2.63 7.21 15.34
N ASP A 82 -2.59 8.46 15.77
CA ASP A 82 -3.50 9.52 15.39
C ASP A 82 -3.19 9.97 13.95
N ASN A 83 -3.93 9.41 12.98
CA ASN A 83 -3.69 9.63 11.56
C ASN A 83 -4.98 9.98 10.84
N ILE A 84 -4.87 10.86 9.80
CA ILE A 84 -5.92 11.04 8.80
C ILE A 84 -5.35 10.85 7.40
N TYR A 85 -6.18 10.31 6.51
CA TYR A 85 -5.87 10.10 5.09
C TYR A 85 -6.88 10.85 4.26
N PHE A 86 -6.42 11.56 3.24
CA PHE A 86 -7.28 12.31 2.32
C PHE A 86 -6.59 12.54 0.98
N TYR A 87 -7.36 13.03 0.00
CA TYR A 87 -6.83 13.51 -1.27
C TYR A 87 -6.89 15.03 -1.28
N PHE A 88 -5.93 15.67 -1.94
CA PHE A 88 -5.90 17.12 -2.14
C PHE A 88 -5.19 17.49 -3.45
N THR A 89 -5.37 18.73 -3.87
CA THR A 89 -4.71 19.34 -5.04
C THR A 89 -4.00 20.63 -4.64
N ASN A 90 -3.97 21.60 -5.55
CA ASN A 90 -3.47 22.95 -5.31
C ASN A 90 -4.50 23.75 -4.49
N GLU A 91 -4.61 23.46 -3.20
CA GLU A 91 -5.64 23.97 -2.31
C GLU A 91 -5.04 24.46 -0.99
N HIS A 92 -5.86 25.24 -0.26
CA HIS A 92 -5.52 25.71 1.08
C HIS A 92 -6.47 25.05 2.09
N LEU A 93 -5.97 24.02 2.80
CA LEU A 93 -6.75 23.27 3.77
C LEU A 93 -6.53 23.79 5.18
N SER A 94 -7.60 23.79 5.96
CA SER A 94 -7.54 24.02 7.41
C SER A 94 -8.03 22.78 8.16
N ILE A 95 -7.24 22.33 9.16
CA ILE A 95 -7.50 21.16 9.99
C ILE A 95 -7.59 21.61 11.44
N VAL A 96 -8.76 21.47 12.06
CA VAL A 96 -8.99 21.93 13.43
C VAL A 96 -9.58 20.81 14.27
N SER A 97 -9.02 20.59 15.45
CA SER A 97 -9.52 19.64 16.44
C SER A 97 -9.20 20.11 17.86
N ASP A 98 -9.95 19.62 18.82
CA ASP A 98 -9.71 19.92 20.23
C ASP A 98 -8.64 19.01 20.86
N ASP A 99 -8.39 17.80 20.28
CA ASP A 99 -7.53 16.79 20.88
C ASP A 99 -6.68 15.97 19.89
N SER A 100 -7.27 15.51 18.76
CA SER A 100 -6.68 14.49 17.88
C SER A 100 -7.09 14.70 16.43
N LEU A 101 -6.29 14.17 15.50
CA LEU A 101 -6.59 14.22 14.06
C LEU A 101 -7.86 13.44 13.70
N ILE A 102 -8.14 12.33 14.38
CA ILE A 102 -9.30 11.47 14.10
C ILE A 102 -10.64 12.21 14.32
N ASN A 103 -10.63 13.24 15.17
CA ASN A 103 -11.80 14.09 15.45
C ASN A 103 -11.74 15.42 14.68
N ALA A 104 -10.75 15.59 13.80
CA ALA A 104 -10.50 16.86 13.15
C ALA A 104 -11.58 17.21 12.12
N LYS A 105 -11.96 18.47 12.10
CA LYS A 105 -12.72 19.06 11.02
C LYS A 105 -11.76 19.62 9.98
N VAL A 106 -11.88 19.14 8.76
CA VAL A 106 -11.13 19.64 7.59
C VAL A 106 -12.03 20.56 6.78
N THR A 107 -11.50 21.69 6.35
CA THR A 107 -12.23 22.68 5.53
C THR A 107 -11.30 23.29 4.48
N GLY A 108 -11.87 23.92 3.45
CA GLY A 108 -11.12 24.62 2.40
C GLY A 108 -10.67 23.71 1.24
N SER A 109 -11.08 22.44 1.22
CA SER A 109 -10.77 21.52 0.12
C SER A 109 -12.02 20.95 -0.52
N LYS A 110 -12.22 21.25 -1.79
CA LYS A 110 -13.27 20.64 -2.59
C LYS A 110 -13.01 19.14 -2.78
N VAL A 111 -11.76 18.74 -2.98
CA VAL A 111 -11.38 17.33 -3.14
C VAL A 111 -11.65 16.54 -1.88
N TYR A 112 -11.41 17.12 -0.70
CA TYR A 112 -11.76 16.50 0.58
C TYR A 112 -13.26 16.26 0.70
N ASP A 113 -14.08 17.26 0.33
CA ASP A 113 -15.54 17.15 0.37
C ASP A 113 -16.05 16.09 -0.63
N GLU A 114 -15.47 16.03 -1.83
CA GLU A 114 -15.76 15.00 -2.83
C GLU A 114 -15.37 13.61 -2.32
N ASN A 115 -14.23 13.48 -1.63
CA ASN A 115 -13.81 12.23 -1.00
C ASN A 115 -14.78 11.78 0.09
N ALA A 116 -15.26 12.71 0.92
CA ALA A 116 -16.25 12.41 1.94
C ALA A 116 -17.58 11.94 1.33
N ALA A 117 -18.03 12.60 0.26
CA ALA A 117 -19.23 12.19 -0.49
C ALA A 117 -19.05 10.79 -1.13
N TYR A 118 -17.91 10.52 -1.77
CA TYR A 118 -17.55 9.22 -2.30
C TYR A 118 -17.59 8.14 -1.21
N ASN A 119 -16.92 8.35 -0.08
CA ASN A 119 -16.91 7.39 1.04
C ASN A 119 -18.33 7.09 1.54
N LYS A 120 -19.20 8.09 1.62
CA LYS A 120 -20.60 7.89 2.01
C LYS A 120 -21.35 6.97 1.04
N VAL A 121 -21.15 7.12 -0.26
CA VAL A 121 -21.80 6.31 -1.31
C VAL A 121 -21.33 4.85 -1.23
N ILE A 122 -20.06 4.61 -1.04
CA ILE A 122 -19.47 3.27 -1.03
C ILE A 122 -19.60 2.53 0.32
N GLY A 123 -20.23 3.16 1.33
CA GLY A 123 -20.50 2.54 2.63
C GLY A 123 -19.41 2.72 3.68
N GLY A 124 -18.60 3.77 3.54
CA GLY A 124 -17.56 4.20 4.47
C GLY A 124 -16.14 3.94 4.00
N SER A 125 -15.20 4.67 4.57
CA SER A 125 -13.78 4.40 4.41
C SER A 125 -13.38 3.08 5.10
N ILE A 126 -12.25 2.50 4.71
CA ILE A 126 -11.70 1.31 5.39
C ILE A 126 -11.51 1.59 6.89
N MET A 127 -10.98 2.76 7.24
CA MET A 127 -10.76 3.16 8.64
C MET A 127 -12.06 3.21 9.47
N GLU A 128 -13.16 3.70 8.89
CA GLU A 128 -14.47 3.71 9.55
C GLU A 128 -14.99 2.29 9.76
N ILE A 129 -14.82 1.41 8.76
CA ILE A 129 -15.22 0.00 8.85
C ILE A 129 -14.39 -0.72 9.91
N ASP A 130 -13.07 -0.52 9.94
CA ASP A 130 -12.16 -1.06 10.95
C ASP A 130 -12.52 -0.57 12.35
N LYS A 131 -12.80 0.74 12.50
CA LYS A 131 -13.23 1.30 13.80
C LYS A 131 -14.50 0.62 14.30
N ILE A 132 -15.47 0.34 13.42
CA ILE A 132 -16.69 -0.38 13.78
C ILE A 132 -16.38 -1.84 14.14
N ALA A 133 -15.51 -2.53 13.40
CA ALA A 133 -15.11 -3.91 13.70
C ALA A 133 -14.40 -4.00 15.06
N ASN A 134 -13.45 -3.12 15.31
CA ASN A 134 -12.74 -3.02 16.58
C ASN A 134 -13.69 -2.65 17.74
N GLY A 135 -14.63 -1.74 17.52
CA GLY A 135 -15.66 -1.39 18.50
C GLY A 135 -16.52 -2.61 18.87
N ARG A 136 -16.93 -3.42 17.90
CA ARG A 136 -17.65 -4.68 18.12
C ARG A 136 -16.83 -5.68 18.92
N PHE A 137 -15.54 -5.85 18.59
CA PHE A 137 -14.64 -6.72 19.33
C PHE A 137 -14.46 -6.25 20.78
N ASN A 138 -14.22 -4.96 20.98
CA ASN A 138 -13.98 -4.37 22.29
C ASN A 138 -15.22 -4.35 23.19
N SER A 139 -16.44 -4.36 22.61
CA SER A 139 -17.70 -4.45 23.37
C SER A 139 -17.98 -5.86 23.92
N GLY A 140 -17.24 -6.88 23.48
CA GLY A 140 -17.34 -8.24 24.02
C GLY A 140 -16.71 -8.36 25.40
N THR A 141 -17.20 -9.33 26.21
CA THR A 141 -16.58 -9.67 27.49
C THR A 141 -15.17 -10.27 27.28
N PRO A 142 -14.30 -10.32 28.31
CA PRO A 142 -13.00 -10.98 28.19
C PRO A 142 -13.06 -12.43 27.68
N GLU A 143 -14.14 -13.16 28.04
CA GLU A 143 -14.40 -14.53 27.58
C GLU A 143 -14.81 -14.55 26.12
N GLN A 144 -15.74 -13.67 25.71
CA GLN A 144 -16.17 -13.56 24.31
C GLN A 144 -15.01 -13.20 23.37
N ARG A 145 -14.10 -12.31 23.80
CA ARG A 145 -12.92 -11.94 23.01
C ARG A 145 -11.91 -13.09 22.80
N LYS A 146 -12.04 -14.18 23.56
CA LYS A 146 -11.28 -15.44 23.38
C LYS A 146 -12.10 -16.50 22.64
N ASP A 147 -13.40 -16.30 22.48
CA ASP A 147 -14.28 -17.24 21.78
C ASP A 147 -14.13 -17.15 20.26
N THR A 148 -13.73 -18.27 19.66
CA THR A 148 -13.56 -18.39 18.21
C THR A 148 -14.85 -18.07 17.43
N ALA A 149 -16.03 -18.41 17.93
CA ALA A 149 -17.31 -18.13 17.26
C ALA A 149 -17.59 -16.62 17.24
N PHE A 150 -17.33 -15.93 18.34
CA PHE A 150 -17.48 -14.47 18.44
C PHE A 150 -16.52 -13.76 17.46
N ILE A 151 -15.24 -14.16 17.45
CA ILE A 151 -14.23 -13.59 16.53
C ILE A 151 -14.62 -13.82 15.07
N LYS A 152 -15.02 -15.07 14.72
CA LYS A 152 -15.45 -15.41 13.36
C LYS A 152 -16.71 -14.64 12.92
N ALA A 153 -17.61 -14.31 13.84
CA ALA A 153 -18.79 -13.51 13.53
C ALA A 153 -18.42 -12.06 13.11
N ILE A 154 -17.47 -11.44 13.82
CA ILE A 154 -16.97 -10.10 13.51
C ILE A 154 -16.22 -10.11 12.17
N ASP A 155 -15.36 -11.09 11.97
CA ASP A 155 -14.60 -11.26 10.74
C ASP A 155 -15.53 -11.54 9.51
N LYS A 156 -16.57 -12.34 9.67
CA LYS A 156 -17.60 -12.52 8.64
C LYS A 156 -18.32 -11.21 8.32
N TRP A 157 -18.68 -10.43 9.35
CA TRP A 157 -19.30 -9.12 9.15
C TRP A 157 -18.37 -8.18 8.36
N PHE A 158 -17.09 -8.11 8.76
CA PHE A 158 -16.08 -7.29 8.08
C PHE A 158 -15.93 -7.68 6.61
N ARG A 159 -15.74 -8.98 6.33
CA ARG A 159 -15.64 -9.48 4.95
C ARG A 159 -16.87 -9.14 4.11
N ASN A 160 -18.08 -9.30 4.66
CA ASN A 160 -19.30 -8.95 3.94
C ASN A 160 -19.36 -7.45 3.63
N LYS A 161 -18.93 -6.60 4.57
CA LYS A 161 -18.83 -5.15 4.35
C LYS A 161 -17.82 -4.80 3.25
N MET A 162 -16.69 -5.48 3.21
CA MET A 162 -15.68 -5.27 2.16
C MET A 162 -16.18 -5.71 0.78
N VAL A 163 -16.93 -6.82 0.70
CA VAL A 163 -17.55 -7.26 -0.56
C VAL A 163 -18.60 -6.24 -1.06
N ASP A 164 -19.50 -5.78 -0.18
CA ASP A 164 -20.49 -4.74 -0.50
C ASP A 164 -19.82 -3.45 -0.96
N ARG A 165 -18.77 -3.01 -0.23
CA ARG A 165 -17.98 -1.83 -0.58
C ARG A 165 -17.35 -1.96 -1.98
N THR A 166 -16.72 -3.09 -2.28
CA THR A 166 -16.13 -3.37 -3.59
C THR A 166 -17.15 -3.25 -4.73
N GLN A 167 -18.35 -3.80 -4.54
CA GLN A 167 -19.43 -3.70 -5.55
C GLN A 167 -19.86 -2.25 -5.75
N LYS A 168 -20.03 -1.49 -4.66
CA LYS A 168 -20.40 -0.07 -4.72
C LYS A 168 -19.31 0.79 -5.36
N GLN A 169 -18.04 0.46 -5.14
CA GLN A 169 -16.92 1.15 -5.80
C GLN A 169 -16.93 0.96 -7.31
N ILE A 170 -17.12 -0.26 -7.78
CA ILE A 170 -17.21 -0.53 -9.23
C ILE A 170 -18.43 0.16 -9.83
N GLN A 171 -19.57 0.17 -9.10
CA GLN A 171 -20.77 0.88 -9.56
C GLN A 171 -20.55 2.39 -9.59
N PHE A 172 -19.94 2.95 -8.53
CA PHE A 172 -19.59 4.38 -8.51
C PHE A 172 -18.72 4.78 -9.71
N ALA A 173 -17.71 3.99 -10.05
CA ALA A 173 -16.84 4.27 -11.19
C ALA A 173 -17.59 4.24 -12.53
N LYS A 174 -18.63 3.40 -12.67
CA LYS A 174 -19.50 3.40 -13.85
C LYS A 174 -20.39 4.62 -13.94
N ASP A 175 -20.94 5.06 -12.80
CA ASP A 175 -21.92 6.14 -12.74
C ASP A 175 -21.29 7.53 -12.79
N HIS A 176 -19.98 7.63 -12.45
CA HIS A 176 -19.24 8.89 -12.35
C HIS A 176 -17.91 8.87 -13.13
N PRO A 177 -17.92 8.57 -14.44
CA PRO A 177 -16.69 8.49 -15.25
C PRO A 177 -15.95 9.83 -15.36
N ASP A 178 -16.61 10.94 -15.07
CA ASP A 178 -16.09 12.30 -15.03
C ASP A 178 -15.40 12.67 -13.71
N SER A 179 -15.41 11.78 -12.70
CA SER A 179 -14.81 12.00 -11.39
C SER A 179 -13.42 11.35 -11.27
N PHE A 180 -12.47 12.04 -10.59
CA PHE A 180 -11.21 11.44 -10.15
C PHE A 180 -11.44 10.22 -9.26
N PHE A 181 -12.46 10.25 -8.42
CA PHE A 181 -12.80 9.15 -7.53
C PHE A 181 -13.27 7.88 -8.24
N ALA A 182 -13.59 7.92 -9.53
CA ALA A 182 -13.79 6.72 -10.33
C ALA A 182 -12.49 5.89 -10.45
N VAL A 183 -11.35 6.56 -10.65
CA VAL A 183 -10.03 5.89 -10.66
C VAL A 183 -9.67 5.37 -9.28
N VAL A 184 -9.91 6.15 -8.23
CA VAL A 184 -9.72 5.72 -6.84
C VAL A 184 -10.56 4.48 -6.54
N ALA A 185 -11.84 4.51 -6.89
CA ALA A 185 -12.78 3.41 -6.68
C ALA A 185 -12.32 2.11 -7.35
N LEU A 186 -11.89 2.16 -8.60
CA LEU A 186 -11.35 0.99 -9.30
C LEU A 186 -10.06 0.49 -8.67
N THR A 187 -9.15 1.41 -8.30
CA THR A 187 -7.88 1.05 -7.68
C THR A 187 -8.08 0.34 -6.33
N GLU A 188 -8.97 0.86 -5.49
CA GLU A 188 -9.28 0.28 -4.19
C GLU A 188 -10.07 -1.04 -4.31
N SER A 189 -11.00 -1.14 -5.30
CA SER A 189 -11.80 -2.35 -5.52
C SER A 189 -11.00 -3.53 -6.05
N ALA A 190 -9.87 -3.26 -6.68
CA ALA A 190 -9.11 -4.26 -7.42
C ALA A 190 -8.35 -5.28 -6.56
N GLY A 191 -8.12 -4.98 -5.27
CA GLY A 191 -7.37 -5.86 -4.38
C GLY A 191 -6.01 -6.29 -4.94
N SER A 192 -5.50 -7.43 -4.49
CA SER A 192 -4.24 -8.01 -5.00
C SER A 192 -4.44 -8.72 -6.35
N LYS A 193 -5.62 -9.27 -6.63
CA LYS A 193 -5.99 -9.93 -7.90
C LYS A 193 -6.95 -9.07 -8.71
N LEU A 194 -6.53 -8.67 -9.91
CA LEU A 194 -7.33 -7.86 -10.80
C LEU A 194 -8.26 -8.72 -11.67
N ASN A 195 -9.57 -8.54 -11.57
CA ASN A 195 -10.51 -9.08 -12.55
C ASN A 195 -10.58 -8.15 -13.77
N VAL A 196 -9.67 -8.37 -14.74
CA VAL A 196 -9.53 -7.52 -15.93
C VAL A 196 -10.84 -7.39 -16.70
N ALA A 197 -11.56 -8.49 -16.91
CA ALA A 197 -12.83 -8.50 -17.66
C ALA A 197 -13.88 -7.58 -17.01
N GLN A 198 -13.84 -7.42 -15.70
CA GLN A 198 -14.77 -6.55 -14.97
C GLN A 198 -14.33 -5.08 -14.95
N VAL A 199 -13.02 -4.81 -14.75
CA VAL A 199 -12.55 -3.44 -14.47
C VAL A 199 -12.08 -2.69 -15.71
N GLU A 200 -11.53 -3.36 -16.74
CA GLU A 200 -10.99 -2.71 -17.92
C GLU A 200 -12.05 -1.94 -18.71
N PRO A 201 -13.26 -2.46 -18.98
CA PRO A 201 -14.29 -1.68 -19.66
C PRO A 201 -14.71 -0.43 -18.87
N VAL A 202 -14.78 -0.53 -17.54
CA VAL A 202 -15.13 0.61 -16.68
C VAL A 202 -14.01 1.64 -16.69
N PHE A 203 -12.75 1.22 -16.57
CA PHE A 203 -11.60 2.10 -16.60
C PHE A 203 -11.50 2.85 -17.95
N ASN A 204 -11.75 2.18 -19.06
CA ASN A 204 -11.70 2.79 -20.39
C ASN A 204 -12.81 3.84 -20.61
N ALA A 205 -13.91 3.74 -19.87
CA ALA A 205 -14.99 4.72 -19.91
C ALA A 205 -14.71 5.98 -19.07
N ILE A 206 -13.76 5.94 -18.14
CA ILE A 206 -13.37 7.10 -17.32
C ILE A 206 -12.72 8.16 -18.21
N ASP A 207 -12.98 9.43 -17.95
CA ASP A 207 -12.39 10.57 -18.65
C ASP A 207 -10.86 10.45 -18.74
N GLU A 208 -10.31 10.74 -19.91
CA GLU A 208 -8.88 10.63 -20.17
C GLU A 208 -8.03 11.43 -19.19
N LYS A 209 -8.47 12.64 -18.82
CA LYS A 209 -7.78 13.49 -17.82
C LYS A 209 -7.49 12.74 -16.51
N TRP A 210 -8.40 11.85 -16.07
CA TRP A 210 -8.24 11.07 -14.85
C TRP A 210 -7.41 9.80 -15.07
N ARG A 211 -7.58 9.14 -16.21
CA ARG A 211 -6.74 8.00 -16.59
C ARG A 211 -5.27 8.39 -16.77
N MET A 212 -4.99 9.65 -17.12
CA MET A 212 -3.64 10.19 -17.29
C MET A 212 -3.00 10.71 -16.00
N THR A 213 -3.71 10.72 -14.86
CA THR A 213 -3.10 10.97 -13.54
C THR A 213 -2.09 9.88 -13.17
N GLY A 214 -1.23 10.13 -12.17
CA GLY A 214 -0.30 9.13 -11.67
C GLY A 214 -1.01 7.83 -11.26
N LEU A 215 -2.12 7.92 -10.53
CA LEU A 215 -2.94 6.79 -10.12
C LEU A 215 -3.56 6.06 -11.32
N GLY A 216 -4.10 6.81 -12.30
CA GLY A 216 -4.70 6.24 -13.51
C GLY A 216 -3.68 5.49 -14.36
N LYS A 217 -2.49 6.04 -14.55
CA LYS A 217 -1.39 5.36 -15.27
C LYS A 217 -0.94 4.09 -14.55
N GLN A 218 -0.83 4.13 -13.23
CA GLN A 218 -0.50 2.95 -12.44
C GLN A 218 -1.57 1.85 -12.60
N PHE A 219 -2.85 2.23 -12.56
CA PHE A 219 -3.94 1.26 -12.76
C PHE A 219 -3.96 0.68 -14.18
N ALA A 220 -3.69 1.49 -15.21
CA ALA A 220 -3.52 1.02 -16.59
C ALA A 220 -2.36 0.00 -16.72
N GLN A 221 -1.24 0.24 -16.03
CA GLN A 221 -0.13 -0.72 -15.98
C GLN A 221 -0.54 -2.03 -15.30
N ARG A 222 -1.33 -1.98 -14.24
CA ARG A 222 -1.86 -3.19 -13.59
C ARG A 222 -2.75 -3.99 -14.52
N ILE A 223 -3.64 -3.34 -15.28
CA ILE A 223 -4.48 -4.00 -16.29
C ILE A 223 -3.59 -4.67 -17.34
N LYS A 224 -2.60 -3.94 -17.86
CA LYS A 224 -1.65 -4.47 -18.84
C LYS A 224 -0.90 -5.69 -18.28
N ALA A 225 -0.33 -5.58 -17.11
CA ALA A 225 0.41 -6.67 -16.45
C ALA A 225 -0.47 -7.90 -16.24
N ALA A 226 -1.70 -7.72 -15.75
CA ALA A 226 -2.64 -8.83 -15.53
C ALA A 226 -3.06 -9.57 -16.82
N LYS A 227 -2.93 -8.91 -17.99
CA LYS A 227 -3.17 -9.51 -19.33
C LYS A 227 -1.94 -10.23 -19.87
N THR A 228 -0.75 -9.85 -19.47
CA THR A 228 0.52 -10.33 -20.02
C THR A 228 1.26 -11.30 -19.11
N ILE A 229 0.99 -11.29 -17.80
CA ILE A 229 1.63 -12.18 -16.82
C ILE A 229 0.74 -13.39 -16.59
N VAL A 230 0.84 -14.34 -17.49
CA VAL A 230 0.09 -15.61 -17.40
C VAL A 230 1.05 -16.78 -17.17
N VAL A 231 0.51 -17.86 -16.62
CA VAL A 231 1.28 -19.11 -16.46
C VAL A 231 1.71 -19.62 -17.85
N GLY A 232 3.00 -19.90 -18.00
CA GLY A 232 3.64 -20.32 -19.25
C GLY A 232 4.49 -19.24 -19.89
N ASP A 233 4.28 -17.96 -19.58
CA ASP A 233 5.08 -16.86 -20.11
C ASP A 233 6.37 -16.65 -19.32
N ASN A 234 7.32 -15.94 -19.92
CA ASN A 234 8.54 -15.54 -19.23
C ASN A 234 8.20 -14.52 -18.13
N ALA A 235 8.79 -14.70 -16.96
CA ALA A 235 8.69 -13.73 -15.87
C ALA A 235 9.32 -12.39 -16.30
N PRO A 236 8.69 -11.23 -15.97
CA PRO A 236 9.31 -9.93 -16.18
C PRO A 236 10.67 -9.82 -15.51
N ILE A 237 11.52 -8.95 -16.05
CA ILE A 237 12.87 -8.74 -15.53
C ILE A 237 12.82 -8.19 -14.10
N ILE A 238 13.59 -8.82 -13.22
CA ILE A 238 13.95 -8.27 -11.91
C ILE A 238 15.46 -8.05 -11.92
N ALA A 239 15.89 -6.82 -11.67
CA ALA A 239 17.28 -6.45 -11.49
C ALA A 239 17.33 -5.32 -10.46
N LEU A 240 17.54 -5.67 -9.19
CA LEU A 240 17.47 -4.77 -8.04
C LEU A 240 18.67 -5.01 -7.13
N ASN A 241 18.92 -4.07 -6.22
CA ASN A 241 20.02 -4.21 -5.27
C ASN A 241 19.58 -4.97 -4.01
N ASP A 242 20.47 -5.79 -3.49
CA ASP A 242 20.33 -6.41 -2.17
C ASP A 242 20.58 -5.38 -1.03
N ALA A 243 20.48 -5.86 0.19
CA ALA A 243 20.72 -5.07 1.40
C ALA A 243 22.12 -4.39 1.44
N ASN A 244 23.11 -5.00 0.79
CA ASN A 244 24.51 -4.55 0.73
C ASN A 244 24.78 -3.66 -0.51
N GLY A 245 23.79 -3.46 -1.38
CA GLY A 245 23.93 -2.68 -2.61
C GLY A 245 24.45 -3.49 -3.80
N LYS A 246 24.60 -4.81 -3.67
CA LYS A 246 24.97 -5.70 -4.78
C LYS A 246 23.75 -5.92 -5.68
N SER A 247 23.93 -5.79 -6.99
CA SER A 247 22.88 -6.10 -7.96
C SER A 247 22.56 -7.59 -7.97
N VAL A 248 21.27 -7.93 -7.92
CA VAL A 248 20.72 -9.28 -8.01
C VAL A 248 19.69 -9.29 -9.11
N SER A 249 19.80 -10.23 -10.04
CA SER A 249 18.88 -10.42 -11.14
C SER A 249 18.16 -11.76 -11.08
N LEU A 250 16.90 -11.82 -11.45
CA LEU A 250 16.18 -13.08 -11.65
C LEU A 250 16.91 -13.97 -12.69
N ALA A 251 17.57 -13.36 -13.67
CA ALA A 251 18.34 -14.07 -14.69
C ALA A 251 19.55 -14.84 -14.11
N ASP A 252 20.11 -14.38 -12.99
CA ASP A 252 21.21 -15.04 -12.28
C ASP A 252 20.77 -16.35 -11.60
N LEU A 253 19.46 -16.56 -11.48
CA LEU A 253 18.85 -17.71 -10.83
C LEU A 253 18.38 -18.79 -11.82
N LYS A 254 18.75 -18.68 -13.11
CA LYS A 254 18.47 -19.73 -14.09
C LYS A 254 18.98 -21.10 -13.62
N GLY A 255 18.22 -22.13 -13.90
CA GLY A 255 18.48 -23.49 -13.41
C GLY A 255 17.81 -23.81 -12.06
N LYS A 256 17.30 -22.81 -11.35
CA LYS A 256 16.56 -22.99 -10.10
C LYS A 256 15.05 -22.80 -10.31
N ILE A 257 14.26 -23.41 -9.44
CA ILE A 257 12.85 -23.02 -9.23
C ILE A 257 12.87 -21.85 -8.25
N VAL A 258 12.28 -20.71 -8.65
CA VAL A 258 12.34 -19.47 -7.88
C VAL A 258 10.95 -19.07 -7.43
N LEU A 259 10.77 -18.90 -6.12
CA LEU A 259 9.61 -18.19 -5.57
C LEU A 259 9.94 -16.69 -5.52
N ILE A 260 9.25 -15.90 -6.32
CA ILE A 260 9.29 -14.43 -6.23
C ILE A 260 8.25 -14.04 -5.20
N ASP A 261 8.68 -13.35 -4.14
CA ASP A 261 7.87 -12.92 -3.01
C ASP A 261 7.85 -11.39 -2.94
N PHE A 262 6.72 -10.77 -3.29
CA PHE A 262 6.52 -9.34 -3.09
C PHE A 262 5.96 -9.09 -1.70
N TRP A 263 6.71 -8.37 -0.86
CA TRP A 263 6.43 -8.16 0.55
C TRP A 263 6.82 -6.77 1.06
N ALA A 264 6.61 -6.50 2.34
CA ALA A 264 7.12 -5.31 3.00
C ALA A 264 7.23 -5.50 4.52
N SER A 265 8.07 -4.71 5.17
CA SER A 265 8.26 -4.73 6.63
C SER A 265 6.99 -4.42 7.42
N TRP A 266 6.11 -3.59 6.86
CA TRP A 266 4.83 -3.18 7.43
C TRP A 266 3.67 -4.14 7.09
N CYS A 267 3.93 -5.19 6.29
CA CYS A 267 2.92 -6.16 5.88
C CYS A 267 2.83 -7.29 6.90
N GLU A 268 1.91 -7.22 7.83
CA GLU A 268 1.73 -8.26 8.85
C GLU A 268 1.42 -9.65 8.26
N PRO A 269 0.53 -9.82 7.25
CA PRO A 269 0.30 -11.12 6.61
C PRO A 269 1.54 -11.68 5.89
N CYS A 270 2.41 -10.81 5.34
CA CYS A 270 3.67 -11.25 4.72
C CYS A 270 4.60 -11.84 5.78
N ARG A 271 4.75 -11.15 6.90
CA ARG A 271 5.59 -11.59 8.03
C ARG A 271 5.06 -12.88 8.67
N ALA A 272 3.74 -13.03 8.73
CA ALA A 272 3.10 -14.24 9.23
C ALA A 272 3.37 -15.48 8.34
N GLU A 273 3.62 -15.31 7.03
CA GLU A 273 4.03 -16.38 6.12
C GLU A 273 5.53 -16.75 6.27
N GLY A 274 6.36 -15.88 6.86
CA GLY A 274 7.79 -16.06 7.02
C GLY A 274 8.22 -17.41 7.60
N PRO A 275 7.62 -17.92 8.70
CA PRO A 275 7.93 -19.25 9.24
C PRO A 275 7.75 -20.38 8.24
N ASN A 276 6.65 -20.37 7.45
CA ASN A 276 6.40 -21.35 6.40
C ASN A 276 7.47 -21.28 5.30
N LEU A 277 7.78 -20.07 4.83
CA LEU A 277 8.83 -19.86 3.82
C LEU A 277 10.19 -20.37 4.27
N LYS A 278 10.56 -20.17 5.54
CA LYS A 278 11.82 -20.71 6.13
C LYS A 278 11.85 -22.21 6.11
N GLU A 279 10.74 -22.86 6.45
CA GLU A 279 10.64 -24.31 6.41
C GLU A 279 10.82 -24.86 4.98
N GLN A 280 10.07 -24.28 4.01
CA GLN A 280 10.16 -24.71 2.62
C GLN A 280 11.54 -24.42 2.02
N TYR A 281 12.14 -23.28 2.33
CA TYR A 281 13.49 -22.96 1.88
C TYR A 281 14.53 -23.96 2.41
N LYS A 282 14.46 -24.33 3.70
CA LYS A 282 15.32 -25.35 4.30
C LYS A 282 15.17 -26.71 3.63
N LEU A 283 13.96 -27.11 3.24
CA LEU A 283 13.67 -28.41 2.62
C LEU A 283 14.20 -28.52 1.18
N TYR A 284 14.18 -27.43 0.41
CA TYR A 284 14.37 -27.49 -1.03
C TYR A 284 15.53 -26.68 -1.60
N LYS A 285 16.20 -25.80 -0.83
CA LYS A 285 17.33 -24.98 -1.34
C LYS A 285 18.44 -25.80 -1.97
N ASP A 286 18.79 -26.92 -1.35
CA ASP A 286 19.87 -27.79 -1.83
C ASP A 286 19.44 -28.67 -3.02
N LYS A 287 18.13 -28.69 -3.33
CA LYS A 287 17.53 -29.32 -4.51
C LYS A 287 17.32 -28.32 -5.67
N GLY A 288 17.75 -27.06 -5.52
CA GLY A 288 17.64 -26.04 -6.55
C GLY A 288 16.40 -25.15 -6.42
N PHE A 289 15.88 -24.99 -5.20
CA PHE A 289 14.88 -23.97 -4.88
C PHE A 289 15.55 -22.67 -4.43
N GLU A 290 14.97 -21.53 -4.79
CA GLU A 290 15.40 -20.23 -4.31
C GLU A 290 14.19 -19.34 -4.01
N ILE A 291 14.35 -18.42 -3.07
CA ILE A 291 13.37 -17.35 -2.82
C ILE A 291 14.04 -16.02 -3.16
N LEU A 292 13.35 -15.22 -3.98
CA LEU A 292 13.72 -13.85 -4.30
C LEU A 292 12.63 -12.93 -3.76
N SER A 293 12.86 -12.37 -2.57
CA SER A 293 11.92 -11.42 -1.96
C SER A 293 12.19 -10.00 -2.46
N VAL A 294 11.16 -9.37 -3.02
CA VAL A 294 11.16 -7.99 -3.51
C VAL A 294 10.39 -7.13 -2.53
N SER A 295 11.09 -6.27 -1.80
CA SER A 295 10.46 -5.41 -0.80
C SER A 295 9.86 -4.14 -1.41
N LEU A 296 8.64 -3.82 -0.98
CA LEU A 296 7.94 -2.57 -1.27
C LEU A 296 8.17 -1.49 -0.20
N ASP A 297 9.18 -1.65 0.65
CA ASP A 297 9.55 -0.62 1.61
C ASP A 297 10.10 0.64 0.91
N THR A 298 9.86 1.79 1.51
CA THR A 298 10.45 3.07 1.11
C THR A 298 11.48 3.55 2.14
N ASP A 299 11.59 2.87 3.29
CA ASP A 299 12.59 3.10 4.31
C ASP A 299 13.52 1.90 4.47
N LYS A 300 14.78 2.10 4.13
CA LYS A 300 15.80 1.05 4.20
C LYS A 300 15.97 0.48 5.60
N LYS A 301 15.89 1.31 6.64
CA LYS A 301 16.10 0.88 8.02
C LYS A 301 15.00 -0.08 8.48
N SER A 302 13.74 0.23 8.17
CA SER A 302 12.59 -0.63 8.49
C SER A 302 12.68 -1.97 7.75
N TRP A 303 13.06 -1.95 6.46
CA TRP A 303 13.27 -3.15 5.65
C TRP A 303 14.35 -4.05 6.25
N LEU A 304 15.54 -3.50 6.52
CA LEU A 304 16.66 -4.27 7.10
C LEU A 304 16.31 -4.83 8.48
N LYS A 305 15.65 -4.01 9.32
CA LYS A 305 15.20 -4.48 10.62
C LYS A 305 14.23 -5.67 10.52
N ALA A 306 13.28 -5.63 9.60
CA ALA A 306 12.34 -6.74 9.41
C ALA A 306 13.02 -8.03 8.91
N ILE A 307 14.02 -7.91 8.01
CA ILE A 307 14.85 -9.06 7.58
C ILE A 307 15.52 -9.72 8.78
N ASP A 308 16.13 -8.91 9.67
CA ASP A 308 16.84 -9.39 10.85
C ASP A 308 15.88 -9.98 11.89
N ASP A 309 14.83 -9.23 12.26
CA ASP A 309 13.82 -9.67 13.24
C ASP A 309 13.19 -11.02 12.85
N ASP A 310 12.89 -11.20 11.56
CA ASP A 310 12.23 -12.40 11.05
C ASP A 310 13.24 -13.50 10.62
N GLY A 311 14.54 -13.22 10.64
CA GLY A 311 15.59 -14.16 10.26
C GLY A 311 15.46 -14.67 8.83
N LEU A 312 15.25 -13.77 7.85
CA LEU A 312 15.08 -14.09 6.44
C LEU A 312 16.45 -14.26 5.77
N THR A 313 16.84 -15.50 5.45
CA THR A 313 18.21 -15.83 5.01
C THR A 313 18.39 -15.96 3.49
N TRP A 314 17.31 -15.85 2.71
CA TRP A 314 17.33 -15.88 1.26
C TRP A 314 17.50 -14.51 0.64
N LEU A 315 17.51 -14.44 -0.69
CA LEU A 315 17.74 -13.20 -1.44
C LEU A 315 16.66 -12.14 -1.16
N GLN A 316 17.10 -10.97 -0.73
CA GLN A 316 16.26 -9.82 -0.40
C GLN A 316 16.69 -8.63 -1.24
N VAL A 317 15.78 -8.08 -2.04
CA VAL A 317 16.08 -6.93 -2.92
C VAL A 317 15.03 -5.82 -2.80
N SER A 318 15.46 -4.57 -3.04
CA SER A 318 14.57 -3.41 -3.07
C SER A 318 15.22 -2.23 -3.82
N ASP A 319 14.40 -1.39 -4.46
CA ASP A 319 14.80 -0.07 -4.94
C ASP A 319 14.27 1.07 -4.04
N LEU A 320 13.59 0.72 -2.95
CA LEU A 320 12.99 1.62 -1.97
C LEU A 320 11.96 2.59 -2.56
N LYS A 321 11.33 2.21 -3.69
CA LYS A 321 10.32 3.03 -4.37
C LYS A 321 8.88 2.59 -4.07
N GLY A 322 8.69 1.51 -3.31
CA GLY A 322 7.37 0.99 -3.01
C GLY A 322 6.59 0.62 -4.27
N TYR A 323 5.32 0.99 -4.32
CA TYR A 323 4.48 0.78 -5.51
C TYR A 323 4.93 1.56 -6.76
N ARG A 324 5.87 2.51 -6.64
CA ARG A 324 6.47 3.24 -7.77
C ARG A 324 7.63 2.50 -8.42
N SER A 325 8.08 1.38 -7.85
CA SER A 325 9.10 0.52 -8.44
C SER A 325 8.65 0.01 -9.82
N GLU A 326 9.50 0.14 -10.84
CA GLU A 326 9.22 -0.39 -12.17
C GLU A 326 9.03 -1.91 -12.13
N THR A 327 9.80 -2.62 -11.30
CA THR A 327 9.64 -4.06 -11.07
C THR A 327 8.25 -4.37 -10.51
N VAL A 328 7.80 -3.65 -9.48
CA VAL A 328 6.47 -3.82 -8.87
C VAL A 328 5.35 -3.56 -9.88
N GLN A 329 5.51 -2.51 -10.69
CA GLN A 329 4.54 -2.16 -11.75
C GLN A 329 4.53 -3.19 -12.89
N SER A 330 5.69 -3.71 -13.31
CA SER A 330 5.77 -4.71 -14.38
C SER A 330 5.11 -6.03 -14.01
N TYR A 331 5.10 -6.38 -12.72
CA TYR A 331 4.37 -7.53 -12.17
C TYR A 331 2.91 -7.21 -11.82
N GLY A 332 2.45 -5.97 -12.00
CA GLY A 332 1.06 -5.57 -11.73
C GLY A 332 0.66 -5.66 -10.26
N ILE A 333 1.63 -5.52 -9.34
CA ILE A 333 1.41 -5.69 -7.91
C ILE A 333 0.49 -4.59 -7.39
N GLY A 334 -0.67 -4.99 -6.87
CA GLY A 334 -1.64 -4.08 -6.28
C GLY A 334 -1.81 -4.23 -4.78
N GLY A 335 -1.12 -5.20 -4.19
CA GLY A 335 -1.11 -5.47 -2.76
C GLY A 335 -0.11 -6.57 -2.42
N VAL A 336 0.31 -6.63 -1.18
CA VAL A 336 1.22 -7.64 -0.64
C VAL A 336 0.52 -8.41 0.50
N PRO A 337 0.84 -9.71 0.70
CA PRO A 337 1.80 -10.51 -0.06
C PRO A 337 1.29 -10.91 -1.45
N THR A 338 2.19 -10.97 -2.43
CA THR A 338 1.91 -11.51 -3.76
C THR A 338 3.08 -12.37 -4.21
N PHE A 339 2.78 -13.58 -4.72
CA PHE A 339 3.79 -14.57 -5.07
C PHE A 339 3.68 -15.00 -6.53
N PHE A 340 4.85 -15.28 -7.13
CA PHE A 340 4.97 -15.98 -8.40
C PHE A 340 5.98 -17.12 -8.26
N LEU A 341 5.69 -18.25 -8.87
CA LEU A 341 6.63 -19.37 -8.95
C LEU A 341 7.14 -19.48 -10.37
N VAL A 342 8.46 -19.53 -10.52
CA VAL A 342 9.16 -19.53 -11.81
C VAL A 342 9.98 -20.80 -11.94
N ASP A 343 9.96 -21.41 -13.12
CA ASP A 343 10.71 -22.62 -13.42
C ASP A 343 12.21 -22.33 -13.70
N ARG A 344 12.97 -23.40 -13.93
CA ARG A 344 14.41 -23.32 -14.22
C ARG A 344 14.77 -22.53 -15.49
N ASN A 345 13.82 -22.31 -16.38
CA ASN A 345 13.97 -21.54 -17.62
C ASN A 345 13.54 -20.08 -17.48
N GLY A 346 12.98 -19.70 -16.35
CA GLY A 346 12.45 -18.35 -16.09
C GLY A 346 11.00 -18.17 -16.50
N LYS A 347 10.23 -19.25 -16.71
CA LYS A 347 8.80 -19.20 -17.02
C LYS A 347 7.97 -19.25 -15.74
N ILE A 348 6.89 -18.48 -15.70
CA ILE A 348 5.93 -18.49 -14.61
C ILE A 348 5.16 -19.82 -14.66
N ILE A 349 5.21 -20.59 -13.59
CA ILE A 349 4.49 -21.86 -13.46
C ILE A 349 3.32 -21.79 -12.46
N ALA A 350 3.27 -20.75 -11.65
CA ALA A 350 2.12 -20.41 -10.82
C ALA A 350 2.17 -18.92 -10.39
N ASN A 351 1.00 -18.30 -10.24
CA ASN A 351 0.82 -16.92 -9.76
C ASN A 351 -0.36 -16.77 -8.77
N SER A 352 -0.84 -17.87 -8.23
CA SER A 352 -1.95 -17.91 -7.28
C SER A 352 -1.86 -19.14 -6.40
N ASN A 353 -2.47 -19.05 -5.20
CA ASN A 353 -2.45 -20.13 -4.21
C ASN A 353 -1.03 -20.59 -3.85
N LEU A 354 -0.15 -19.62 -3.57
CA LEU A 354 1.25 -19.85 -3.23
C LEU A 354 1.55 -19.42 -1.79
N GLN A 355 0.65 -19.76 -0.86
CA GLN A 355 0.78 -19.49 0.57
C GLN A 355 0.43 -20.73 1.39
N GLY A 356 1.06 -20.90 2.54
CA GLY A 356 0.80 -21.98 3.48
C GLY A 356 0.80 -23.35 2.81
N VAL A 357 -0.18 -24.18 3.11
CA VAL A 357 -0.31 -25.55 2.62
C VAL A 357 -0.30 -25.65 1.09
N ALA A 358 -0.85 -24.67 0.39
CA ALA A 358 -0.92 -24.71 -1.07
C ALA A 358 0.47 -24.55 -1.72
N LEU A 359 1.32 -23.66 -1.17
CA LEU A 359 2.72 -23.55 -1.58
C LEU A 359 3.47 -24.85 -1.30
N ASN A 360 3.29 -25.41 -0.10
CA ASN A 360 3.98 -26.64 0.33
C ASN A 360 3.66 -27.82 -0.60
N GLN A 361 2.39 -28.00 -0.94
CA GLN A 361 1.95 -29.03 -1.90
C GLN A 361 2.58 -28.81 -3.29
N LYS A 362 2.59 -27.54 -3.77
CA LYS A 362 3.16 -27.23 -5.08
C LYS A 362 4.65 -27.47 -5.15
N LEU A 363 5.39 -27.14 -4.11
CA LEU A 363 6.83 -27.44 -4.02
C LEU A 363 7.08 -28.95 -3.91
N ALA A 364 6.29 -29.66 -3.11
CA ALA A 364 6.39 -31.12 -3.02
C ALA A 364 6.16 -31.81 -4.36
N GLU A 365 5.23 -31.31 -5.19
CA GLU A 365 5.02 -31.80 -6.56
C GLU A 365 6.23 -31.58 -7.47
N LEU A 366 6.83 -30.37 -7.40
CA LEU A 366 7.95 -29.96 -8.28
C LEU A 366 9.27 -30.62 -7.92
N PHE A 367 9.45 -31.04 -6.67
CA PHE A 367 10.65 -31.66 -6.14
C PHE A 367 10.43 -33.14 -5.78
N LYS A 368 9.36 -33.77 -6.27
CA LYS A 368 9.24 -35.24 -6.28
C LYS A 368 10.36 -35.79 -7.14
N ASP A 369 11.19 -36.64 -6.54
CA ASP A 369 12.23 -37.41 -7.20
C ASP A 369 11.61 -38.44 -8.15
#